data_03e11267691dcf0a89c48f620ce7994d
#
_entry.id   03e11267691dcf0a89c48f620ce7994d
#
_cell.length_a   1.000
_cell.length_b   1.000
_cell.length_c   1.000
_cell.angle_alpha   90.00
_cell.angle_beta   90.00
_cell.angle_gamma   90.00
#
_symmetry.space_group_name_H-M   'P 1'
#
loop_
_entity.id
_entity.type
_entity.pdbx_description
1 polymer ?
#
loop_
_entity_poly.entity_id
_entity_poly.type
_entity_poly.pdbx_seq_one_letter_code
_entity_poly.pdbx_strand_id
1 'polypeptide(L)'
;MEERMQIIQAAGNSKIQIGVIPGHYATNHSHINYYVDITSLKTGYKMAKEAAKALAATYVSTHIDTIICLEGTEIIGAFLAESLGESGINSGADVNVVTPELNAVNQMIFRDNTQKKIWGKQVLLLIASVSTGKSINRAMDCLKYYNGNLVGIASIFSAIKENHGTAIHALFTEKDLPDYMTYTSSECPMCKSGQKVDALVNSFGYSKI
;
A
#
# COMPACT_ATOMS: atom_id res chain seq x y z
N MET A 1 7.38 20.86 -10.25
CA MET A 1 6.72 19.80 -9.44
C MET A 1 7.58 19.44 -8.25
N GLU A 2 8.78 18.95 -8.45
CA GLU A 2 9.70 18.52 -7.36
C GLU A 2 10.09 19.63 -6.39
N GLU A 3 10.19 20.87 -6.85
CA GLU A 3 10.43 22.06 -6.00
C GLU A 3 9.34 22.29 -4.94
N ARG A 4 8.15 21.71 -5.15
CA ARG A 4 7.01 21.76 -4.21
C ARG A 4 7.02 20.61 -3.22
N MET A 5 8.00 19.68 -3.32
CA MET A 5 8.04 18.49 -2.46
C MET A 5 8.29 18.89 -1.00
N GLN A 6 7.47 18.31 -0.14
CA GLN A 6 7.61 18.39 1.31
C GLN A 6 7.88 16.99 1.85
N ILE A 7 8.70 16.88 2.88
CA ILE A 7 8.99 15.61 3.54
C ILE A 7 8.16 15.51 4.81
N ILE A 8 7.39 14.44 4.93
CA ILE A 8 6.63 14.10 6.13
C ILE A 8 7.28 12.89 6.79
N GLN A 9 7.46 12.96 8.11
CA GLN A 9 8.03 11.87 8.91
C GLN A 9 6.90 11.14 9.66
N ALA A 10 7.04 9.82 9.79
CA ALA A 10 6.08 9.04 10.55
C ALA A 10 6.12 9.40 12.05
N ALA A 11 4.96 9.46 12.68
CA ALA A 11 4.83 9.71 14.11
C ALA A 11 5.64 8.67 14.91
N GLY A 12 6.55 9.15 15.76
CA GLY A 12 7.39 8.29 16.61
C GLY A 12 8.61 7.65 15.94
N ASN A 13 8.80 7.78 14.60
CA ASN A 13 9.99 7.28 13.91
C ASN A 13 10.41 8.17 12.73
N SER A 14 11.32 9.12 12.98
CA SER A 14 11.82 10.06 11.98
C SER A 14 12.63 9.40 10.83
N LYS A 15 12.99 8.13 10.95
CA LYS A 15 13.66 7.37 9.88
C LYS A 15 12.69 6.91 8.79
N ILE A 16 11.40 6.93 9.06
CA ILE A 16 10.35 6.61 8.09
C ILE A 16 9.82 7.93 7.55
N GLN A 17 9.98 8.15 6.24
CA GLN A 17 9.64 9.41 5.59
C GLN A 17 8.96 9.15 4.26
N ILE A 18 8.04 10.04 3.88
CA ILE A 18 7.44 10.12 2.55
C ILE A 18 7.61 11.53 1.98
N GLY A 19 7.70 11.63 0.66
CA GLY A 19 7.57 12.89 -0.05
C GLY A 19 6.12 13.17 -0.39
N VAL A 20 5.66 14.41 -0.24
CA VAL A 20 4.35 14.83 -0.70
C VAL A 20 4.48 16.05 -1.59
N ILE A 21 3.81 16.03 -2.73
CA ILE A 21 3.88 17.10 -3.72
C ILE A 21 2.47 17.59 -4.00
N PRO A 22 2.10 18.82 -3.58
CA PRO A 22 0.80 19.40 -3.93
C PRO A 22 0.69 19.65 -5.44
N GLY A 23 -0.48 19.40 -6.02
CA GLY A 23 -0.70 19.59 -7.45
C GLY A 23 -2.00 18.95 -7.94
N HIS A 24 -2.12 18.83 -9.26
CA HIS A 24 -3.23 18.14 -9.91
C HIS A 24 -2.72 16.88 -10.60
N TYR A 25 -3.06 15.71 -10.09
CA TYR A 25 -2.58 14.43 -10.59
C TYR A 25 -3.73 13.55 -11.03
N ALA A 26 -3.53 12.80 -12.13
CA ALA A 26 -4.47 11.80 -12.59
C ALA A 26 -3.92 10.39 -12.34
N THR A 27 -4.70 9.57 -11.68
CA THR A 27 -4.49 8.12 -11.53
C THR A 27 -5.35 7.38 -12.56
N ASN A 28 -5.25 6.06 -12.63
CA ASN A 28 -6.13 5.23 -13.46
C ASN A 28 -7.62 5.33 -13.09
N HIS A 29 -7.96 5.84 -11.89
CA HIS A 29 -9.31 5.78 -11.35
C HIS A 29 -9.83 7.09 -10.76
N SER A 30 -8.97 8.08 -10.55
CA SER A 30 -9.29 9.30 -9.82
C SER A 30 -8.31 10.41 -10.11
N HIS A 31 -8.70 11.64 -9.77
CA HIS A 31 -7.81 12.77 -9.64
C HIS A 31 -7.50 13.01 -8.17
N ILE A 32 -6.27 13.39 -7.87
CA ILE A 32 -5.79 13.67 -6.51
C ILE A 32 -5.06 15.00 -6.48
N ASN A 33 -5.10 15.68 -5.35
CA ASN A 33 -4.46 16.98 -5.17
C ASN A 33 -3.06 16.91 -4.55
N TYR A 34 -2.60 15.71 -4.17
CA TYR A 34 -1.23 15.44 -3.72
C TYR A 34 -0.71 14.15 -4.34
N TYR A 35 0.49 14.18 -4.86
CA TYR A 35 1.25 12.97 -5.12
C TYR A 35 2.03 12.58 -3.86
N VAL A 36 1.84 11.34 -3.41
CA VAL A 36 2.55 10.77 -2.26
C VAL A 36 3.70 9.91 -2.79
N ASP A 37 4.92 10.40 -2.64
CA ASP A 37 6.13 9.68 -3.07
C ASP A 37 6.66 8.78 -1.95
N ILE A 38 6.50 7.49 -2.14
CA ILE A 38 6.97 6.43 -1.27
C ILE A 38 8.10 5.61 -1.89
N THR A 39 8.73 6.12 -2.94
CA THR A 39 9.77 5.44 -3.70
C THR A 39 10.93 5.01 -2.80
N SER A 40 11.41 5.90 -1.92
CA SER A 40 12.52 5.60 -1.00
C SER A 40 12.19 4.46 -0.03
N LEU A 41 10.93 4.33 0.39
CA LEU A 41 10.45 3.22 1.23
C LEU A 41 10.43 1.89 0.47
N LYS A 42 10.09 1.91 -0.81
CA LYS A 42 10.03 0.71 -1.66
C LYS A 42 11.38 0.24 -2.17
N THR A 43 12.35 1.14 -2.32
CA THR A 43 13.65 0.85 -2.96
C THR A 43 14.83 0.87 -2.00
N GLY A 44 14.73 1.62 -0.89
CA GLY A 44 15.82 1.80 0.08
C GLY A 44 15.70 0.80 1.24
N TYR A 45 16.60 -0.19 1.33
CA TYR A 45 16.48 -1.27 2.31
C TYR A 45 16.42 -0.81 3.77
N LYS A 46 17.16 0.24 4.16
CA LYS A 46 17.17 0.76 5.54
C LYS A 46 15.78 1.30 5.93
N MET A 47 15.19 2.11 5.07
CA MET A 47 13.89 2.71 5.31
C MET A 47 12.77 1.66 5.20
N ALA A 48 12.89 0.71 4.26
CA ALA A 48 11.98 -0.42 4.14
C ALA A 48 11.97 -1.28 5.42
N LYS A 49 13.16 -1.55 6.00
CA LYS A 49 13.28 -2.33 7.25
C LYS A 49 12.66 -1.59 8.45
N GLU A 50 12.86 -0.28 8.58
CA GLU A 50 12.22 0.52 9.64
C GLU A 50 10.68 0.54 9.47
N ALA A 51 10.18 0.72 8.25
CA ALA A 51 8.75 0.66 7.95
C ALA A 51 8.14 -0.70 8.29
N ALA A 52 8.82 -1.78 7.93
CA ALA A 52 8.41 -3.15 8.22
C ALA A 52 8.30 -3.42 9.72
N LYS A 53 9.30 -2.99 10.52
CA LYS A 53 9.26 -3.09 11.98
C LYS A 53 8.09 -2.34 12.59
N ALA A 54 7.81 -1.13 12.10
CA ALA A 54 6.69 -0.34 12.59
C ALA A 54 5.34 -1.00 12.27
N LEU A 55 5.18 -1.58 11.07
CA LEU A 55 3.99 -2.34 10.69
C LEU A 55 3.87 -3.65 11.50
N ALA A 56 4.96 -4.39 11.70
CA ALA A 56 4.97 -5.65 12.44
C ALA A 56 4.43 -5.49 13.86
N ALA A 57 4.71 -4.37 14.52
CA ALA A 57 4.23 -4.08 15.87
C ALA A 57 2.70 -4.16 16.00
N THR A 58 1.96 -3.87 14.94
CA THR A 58 0.49 -3.97 14.91
C THR A 58 0.00 -5.42 14.87
N TYR A 59 0.82 -6.34 14.36
CA TYR A 59 0.42 -7.72 14.06
C TYR A 59 1.07 -8.77 14.97
N VAL A 60 1.66 -8.37 16.09
CA VAL A 60 2.36 -9.29 17.04
C VAL A 60 1.47 -10.42 17.58
N SER A 61 0.16 -10.20 17.63
CA SER A 61 -0.85 -11.18 18.10
C SER A 61 -1.70 -11.77 16.97
N THR A 62 -1.39 -11.46 15.70
CA THR A 62 -2.13 -11.96 14.53
C THR A 62 -1.33 -13.07 13.87
N HIS A 63 -1.93 -14.26 13.73
CA HIS A 63 -1.31 -15.35 12.98
C HIS A 63 -1.30 -15.03 11.48
N ILE A 64 -0.12 -15.07 10.86
CA ILE A 64 0.09 -14.74 9.45
C ILE A 64 0.95 -15.84 8.81
N ASP A 65 0.40 -16.51 7.80
CA ASP A 65 1.12 -17.50 6.99
C ASP A 65 1.78 -16.84 5.77
N THR A 66 1.13 -15.83 5.21
CA THR A 66 1.52 -15.24 3.93
C THR A 66 1.26 -13.74 3.90
N ILE A 67 2.21 -12.99 3.38
CA ILE A 67 2.06 -11.57 3.03
C ILE A 67 1.90 -11.48 1.52
N ILE A 68 0.79 -10.86 1.07
CA ILE A 68 0.62 -10.51 -0.34
C ILE A 68 1.07 -9.07 -0.53
N CYS A 69 2.11 -8.88 -1.35
CA CYS A 69 2.66 -7.57 -1.67
C CYS A 69 2.03 -7.01 -2.94
N LEU A 70 1.51 -5.79 -2.86
CA LEU A 70 0.96 -5.04 -3.97
C LEU A 70 1.75 -3.75 -4.19
N GLU A 71 1.78 -3.30 -5.44
CA GLU A 71 2.29 -1.98 -5.82
C GLU A 71 3.79 -1.77 -5.47
N GLY A 72 4.60 -2.83 -5.57
CA GLY A 72 6.04 -2.75 -5.38
C GLY A 72 6.49 -2.71 -3.90
N THR A 73 5.74 -3.37 -3.01
CA THR A 73 6.05 -3.43 -1.58
C THR A 73 6.85 -4.67 -1.16
N GLU A 74 7.42 -5.43 -2.11
CA GLU A 74 8.08 -6.71 -1.87
C GLU A 74 9.26 -6.62 -0.90
N ILE A 75 10.06 -5.54 -1.00
CA ILE A 75 11.20 -5.32 -0.08
C ILE A 75 10.69 -5.09 1.35
N ILE A 76 9.64 -4.29 1.51
CA ILE A 76 9.00 -4.06 2.81
C ILE A 76 8.38 -5.38 3.31
N GLY A 77 7.73 -6.14 2.42
CA GLY A 77 7.14 -7.43 2.72
C GLY A 77 8.14 -8.45 3.24
N ALA A 78 9.34 -8.51 2.64
CA ALA A 78 10.42 -9.40 3.10
C ALA A 78 10.89 -9.05 4.52
N PHE A 79 11.13 -7.77 4.82
CA PHE A 79 11.48 -7.33 6.17
C PHE A 79 10.32 -7.44 7.17
N LEU A 80 9.07 -7.32 6.70
CA LEU A 80 7.90 -7.53 7.53
C LEU A 80 7.78 -9.01 7.94
N ALA A 81 8.01 -9.94 7.01
CA ALA A 81 8.07 -11.37 7.29
C ALA A 81 9.17 -11.70 8.29
N GLU A 82 10.40 -11.14 8.10
CA GLU A 82 11.51 -11.27 9.07
C GLU A 82 11.06 -10.79 10.47
N SER A 83 10.52 -9.57 10.56
CA SER A 83 10.13 -8.96 11.84
C SER A 83 8.98 -9.71 12.54
N LEU A 84 8.03 -10.27 11.80
CA LEU A 84 6.97 -11.13 12.34
C LEU A 84 7.53 -12.46 12.84
N GLY A 85 8.50 -13.05 12.14
CA GLY A 85 9.17 -14.28 12.54
C GLY A 85 10.11 -14.13 13.75
N GLU A 86 10.56 -12.93 14.06
CA GLU A 86 11.42 -12.64 15.22
C GLU A 86 10.63 -12.59 16.54
N SER A 87 9.33 -12.28 16.54
CA SER A 87 8.58 -12.05 17.78
C SER A 87 7.07 -12.31 17.63
N GLY A 88 6.38 -12.40 18.77
CA GLY A 88 4.92 -12.57 18.82
C GLY A 88 4.48 -13.98 18.46
N ILE A 89 3.22 -14.11 18.01
CA ILE A 89 2.60 -15.42 17.70
C ILE A 89 3.23 -16.14 16.51
N ASN A 90 3.92 -15.39 15.63
CA ASN A 90 4.60 -15.92 14.44
C ASN A 90 6.08 -16.23 14.70
N SER A 91 6.57 -16.16 15.94
CA SER A 91 7.98 -16.40 16.27
C SER A 91 8.43 -17.77 15.79
N GLY A 92 9.50 -17.81 14.99
CA GLY A 92 10.03 -19.02 14.36
C GLY A 92 9.26 -19.49 13.13
N ALA A 93 8.19 -18.81 12.73
CA ALA A 93 7.43 -19.13 11.51
C ALA A 93 8.17 -18.69 10.24
N ASP A 94 8.04 -19.47 9.16
CA ASP A 94 8.46 -19.12 7.81
C ASP A 94 7.28 -18.42 7.08
N VAL A 95 7.14 -17.12 7.26
CA VAL A 95 6.09 -16.32 6.64
C VAL A 95 6.40 -16.13 5.16
N ASN A 96 5.51 -16.59 4.29
CA ASN A 96 5.70 -16.46 2.85
C ASN A 96 5.42 -15.03 2.37
N VAL A 97 6.20 -14.58 1.38
CA VAL A 97 5.99 -13.29 0.69
C VAL A 97 5.69 -13.58 -0.76
N VAL A 98 4.53 -13.14 -1.24
CA VAL A 98 4.07 -13.39 -2.60
C VAL A 98 3.51 -12.14 -3.26
N THR A 99 3.63 -12.06 -4.58
CA THR A 99 3.06 -10.99 -5.40
C THR A 99 2.16 -11.63 -6.45
N PRO A 100 0.91 -11.15 -6.62
CA PRO A 100 0.06 -11.62 -7.70
C PRO A 100 0.57 -11.13 -9.05
N GLU A 101 0.39 -11.93 -10.09
CA GLU A 101 0.51 -11.48 -11.46
C GLU A 101 -0.76 -10.72 -11.87
N LEU A 102 -0.62 -9.67 -12.66
CA LEU A 102 -1.75 -8.98 -13.28
C LEU A 102 -1.87 -9.44 -14.73
N ASN A 103 -3.03 -9.95 -15.12
CA ASN A 103 -3.31 -10.27 -16.52
C ASN A 103 -3.65 -9.03 -17.35
N ALA A 104 -3.88 -9.20 -18.63
CA ALA A 104 -4.16 -8.10 -19.58
C ALA A 104 -5.41 -7.26 -19.23
N VAL A 105 -6.32 -7.79 -18.41
CA VAL A 105 -7.52 -7.09 -17.92
C VAL A 105 -7.40 -6.66 -16.45
N ASN A 106 -6.16 -6.60 -15.93
CA ASN A 106 -5.85 -6.19 -14.56
C ASN A 106 -6.48 -7.08 -13.46
N GLN A 107 -6.77 -8.35 -13.74
CA GLN A 107 -7.13 -9.31 -12.72
C GLN A 107 -5.87 -9.86 -12.05
N MET A 108 -5.92 -10.00 -10.74
CA MET A 108 -4.85 -10.64 -9.96
C MET A 108 -4.97 -12.15 -10.08
N ILE A 109 -3.87 -12.80 -10.40
CA ILE A 109 -3.79 -14.26 -10.50
C ILE A 109 -2.56 -14.79 -9.76
N PHE A 110 -2.69 -16.00 -9.19
CA PHE A 110 -1.59 -16.76 -8.65
C PHE A 110 -1.39 -18.04 -9.47
N ARG A 111 -0.16 -18.30 -9.89
CA ARG A 111 0.18 -19.52 -10.60
C ARG A 111 0.10 -20.74 -9.68
N ASP A 112 -0.10 -21.95 -10.24
CA ASP A 112 -0.35 -23.17 -9.48
C ASP A 112 0.71 -23.45 -8.40
N ASN A 113 1.97 -23.14 -8.68
CA ASN A 113 3.06 -23.29 -7.72
C ASN A 113 2.97 -22.32 -6.54
N THR A 114 2.26 -21.18 -6.69
CA THR A 114 2.10 -20.18 -5.65
C THR A 114 0.76 -20.31 -4.92
N GLN A 115 -0.27 -20.89 -5.55
CA GLN A 115 -1.62 -21.02 -4.96
C GLN A 115 -1.61 -21.73 -3.60
N LYS A 116 -0.74 -22.76 -3.41
CA LYS A 116 -0.60 -23.46 -2.13
C LYS A 116 -0.10 -22.58 -0.97
N LYS A 117 0.45 -21.40 -1.28
CA LYS A 117 0.86 -20.39 -0.29
C LYS A 117 -0.31 -19.46 0.09
N ILE A 118 -1.47 -19.60 -0.59
CA ILE A 118 -2.69 -18.79 -0.36
C ILE A 118 -3.82 -19.67 0.18
N TRP A 119 -4.03 -20.86 -0.40
CA TRP A 119 -5.16 -21.72 -0.09
C TRP A 119 -5.19 -22.12 1.39
N GLY A 120 -6.26 -21.72 2.09
CA GLY A 120 -6.47 -21.98 3.52
C GLY A 120 -5.52 -21.22 4.45
N LYS A 121 -4.75 -20.24 3.93
CA LYS A 121 -3.73 -19.50 4.67
C LYS A 121 -4.29 -18.21 5.27
N GLN A 122 -3.71 -17.81 6.40
CA GLN A 122 -3.94 -16.50 7.02
C GLN A 122 -3.09 -15.46 6.29
N VAL A 123 -3.73 -14.54 5.60
CA VAL A 123 -3.09 -13.63 4.65
C VAL A 123 -3.14 -12.21 5.15
N LEU A 124 -1.97 -11.57 5.25
CA LEU A 124 -1.82 -10.13 5.41
C LEU A 124 -1.65 -9.49 4.04
N LEU A 125 -2.48 -8.52 3.70
CA LEU A 125 -2.33 -7.71 2.49
C LEU A 125 -1.44 -6.50 2.79
N LEU A 126 -0.34 -6.35 2.05
CA LEU A 126 0.55 -5.19 2.12
C LEU A 126 0.46 -4.38 0.82
N ILE A 127 0.05 -3.13 0.93
CA ILE A 127 -0.16 -2.23 -0.21
C ILE A 127 0.56 -0.90 0.00
N ALA A 128 1.09 -0.32 -1.08
CA ALA A 128 1.87 0.91 -1.00
C ALA A 128 1.00 2.11 -0.58
N SER A 129 -0.11 2.35 -1.27
CA SER A 129 -0.99 3.47 -0.97
C SER A 129 -2.46 3.13 -1.21
N VAL A 130 -3.31 3.68 -0.36
CA VAL A 130 -4.77 3.49 -0.45
C VAL A 130 -5.45 4.85 -0.52
N SER A 131 -6.06 5.16 -1.67
CA SER A 131 -6.89 6.35 -1.82
C SER A 131 -8.39 6.00 -1.73
N THR A 132 -8.86 5.08 -2.58
CA THR A 132 -10.29 4.70 -2.67
C THR A 132 -10.58 3.25 -2.29
N GLY A 133 -9.56 2.44 -2.02
CA GLY A 133 -9.71 1.02 -1.70
C GLY A 133 -9.96 0.09 -2.89
N LYS A 134 -9.98 0.58 -4.14
CA LYS A 134 -10.26 -0.27 -5.32
C LYS A 134 -9.24 -1.40 -5.52
N SER A 135 -7.96 -1.17 -5.25
CA SER A 135 -6.93 -2.21 -5.31
C SER A 135 -7.14 -3.27 -4.21
N ILE A 136 -7.57 -2.84 -3.03
CA ILE A 136 -7.91 -3.75 -1.92
C ILE A 136 -9.09 -4.63 -2.32
N ASN A 137 -10.16 -4.06 -2.90
CA ASN A 137 -11.33 -4.84 -3.33
C ASN A 137 -10.94 -5.93 -4.31
N ARG A 138 -10.11 -5.62 -5.31
CA ARG A 138 -9.60 -6.62 -6.26
C ARG A 138 -8.77 -7.71 -5.57
N ALA A 139 -7.94 -7.33 -4.60
CA ALA A 139 -7.16 -8.30 -3.84
C ALA A 139 -8.05 -9.19 -2.96
N MET A 140 -9.10 -8.65 -2.35
CA MET A 140 -10.09 -9.42 -1.57
C MET A 140 -10.86 -10.40 -2.46
N ASP A 141 -11.29 -9.99 -3.64
CA ASP A 141 -11.95 -10.88 -4.61
C ASP A 141 -11.01 -11.99 -5.07
N CYS A 142 -9.76 -11.66 -5.32
CA CYS A 142 -8.71 -12.63 -5.66
C CYS A 142 -8.49 -13.63 -4.51
N LEU A 143 -8.34 -13.14 -3.27
CA LEU A 143 -8.19 -14.00 -2.09
C LEU A 143 -9.37 -14.94 -1.90
N LYS A 144 -10.59 -14.43 -2.06
CA LYS A 144 -11.81 -15.25 -1.98
C LYS A 144 -11.81 -16.37 -3.03
N TYR A 145 -11.40 -16.05 -4.27
CA TYR A 145 -11.29 -17.04 -5.36
C TYR A 145 -10.29 -18.15 -5.01
N TYR A 146 -9.13 -17.80 -4.43
CA TYR A 146 -8.09 -18.75 -4.04
C TYR A 146 -8.23 -19.28 -2.61
N ASN A 147 -9.40 -19.07 -1.97
CA ASN A 147 -9.69 -19.55 -0.61
C ASN A 147 -8.65 -19.12 0.44
N GLY A 148 -8.09 -17.91 0.32
CA GLY A 148 -7.23 -17.31 1.34
C GLY A 148 -8.05 -16.54 2.37
N ASN A 149 -7.61 -16.52 3.63
CA ASN A 149 -8.28 -15.82 4.72
C ASN A 149 -7.58 -14.50 4.99
N LEU A 150 -8.20 -13.36 4.69
CA LEU A 150 -7.66 -12.05 5.00
C LEU A 150 -7.69 -11.80 6.51
N VAL A 151 -6.53 -11.57 7.13
CA VAL A 151 -6.39 -11.29 8.56
C VAL A 151 -5.98 -9.86 8.88
N GLY A 152 -5.64 -9.08 7.87
CA GLY A 152 -5.29 -7.67 8.03
C GLY A 152 -4.89 -7.00 6.73
N ILE A 153 -4.90 -5.67 6.77
CA ILE A 153 -4.44 -4.82 5.66
C ILE A 153 -3.42 -3.84 6.23
N ALA A 154 -2.19 -3.92 5.74
CA ALA A 154 -1.10 -2.99 6.05
C ALA A 154 -0.83 -2.07 4.85
N SER A 155 -0.56 -0.80 5.10
CA SER A 155 -0.26 0.19 4.06
C SER A 155 0.84 1.15 4.51
N ILE A 156 1.53 1.76 3.55
CA ILE A 156 2.44 2.87 3.85
C ILE A 156 1.63 4.15 4.02
N PHE A 157 0.74 4.47 3.09
CA PHE A 157 -0.19 5.59 3.18
C PHE A 157 -1.62 5.12 2.98
N SER A 158 -2.57 5.62 3.78
CA SER A 158 -3.99 5.38 3.55
C SER A 158 -4.82 6.62 3.83
N ALA A 159 -5.64 7.01 2.85
CA ALA A 159 -6.65 8.07 2.98
C ALA A 159 -7.98 7.57 3.58
N ILE A 160 -8.13 6.26 3.81
CA ILE A 160 -9.30 5.64 4.41
C ILE A 160 -8.88 4.74 5.59
N LYS A 161 -9.75 4.59 6.58
CA LYS A 161 -9.46 3.85 7.82
C LYS A 161 -9.77 2.36 7.73
N GLU A 162 -10.72 2.01 6.86
CA GLU A 162 -11.18 0.64 6.70
C GLU A 162 -11.66 0.38 5.27
N ASN A 163 -11.75 -0.89 4.91
CA ASN A 163 -12.37 -1.34 3.68
C ASN A 163 -13.25 -2.56 3.98
N HIS A 164 -14.56 -2.47 3.71
CA HIS A 164 -15.55 -3.52 4.00
C HIS A 164 -15.46 -4.09 5.43
N GLY A 165 -15.30 -3.21 6.43
CA GLY A 165 -15.21 -3.58 7.84
C GLY A 165 -13.84 -4.13 8.26
N THR A 166 -12.86 -4.22 7.37
CA THR A 166 -11.47 -4.58 7.70
C THR A 166 -10.66 -3.31 7.89
N ALA A 167 -10.08 -3.14 9.08
CA ALA A 167 -9.24 -1.99 9.38
C ALA A 167 -7.97 -1.97 8.52
N ILE A 168 -7.55 -0.77 8.10
CA ILE A 168 -6.30 -0.54 7.39
C ILE A 168 -5.31 0.08 8.36
N HIS A 169 -4.22 -0.63 8.63
CA HIS A 169 -3.13 -0.13 9.46
C HIS A 169 -2.06 0.50 8.56
N ALA A 170 -2.00 1.83 8.57
CA ALA A 170 -1.09 2.60 7.74
C ALA A 170 -0.05 3.35 8.59
N LEU A 171 1.15 3.52 8.04
CA LEU A 171 2.21 4.33 8.66
C LEU A 171 1.91 5.82 8.56
N PHE A 172 1.27 6.24 7.46
CA PHE A 172 0.78 7.60 7.23
C PHE A 172 -0.70 7.56 6.87
N THR A 173 -1.44 8.51 7.41
CA THR A 173 -2.90 8.56 7.29
C THR A 173 -3.36 9.96 6.85
N GLU A 174 -4.66 10.15 6.71
CA GLU A 174 -5.28 11.46 6.51
C GLU A 174 -4.88 12.50 7.57
N LYS A 175 -4.46 12.06 8.78
CA LYS A 175 -4.01 12.98 9.84
C LYS A 175 -2.66 13.62 9.53
N ASP A 176 -1.81 12.91 8.78
CA ASP A 176 -0.50 13.38 8.37
C ASP A 176 -0.59 14.24 7.11
N LEU A 177 -1.69 14.12 6.35
CA LEU A 177 -1.97 14.87 5.13
C LEU A 177 -3.47 15.26 5.09
N PRO A 178 -3.92 16.18 5.98
CA PRO A 178 -5.35 16.47 6.20
C PRO A 178 -6.05 17.03 4.96
N ASP A 179 -5.31 17.71 4.08
CA ASP A 179 -5.86 18.29 2.85
C ASP A 179 -5.86 17.35 1.66
N TYR A 180 -5.47 16.06 1.86
CA TYR A 180 -5.48 15.07 0.79
C TYR A 180 -6.91 14.77 0.34
N MET A 181 -7.17 14.98 -0.94
CA MET A 181 -8.48 14.75 -1.55
C MET A 181 -8.39 13.90 -2.80
N THR A 182 -9.39 13.06 -2.97
CA THR A 182 -9.56 12.20 -4.14
C THR A 182 -10.90 12.52 -4.80
N TYR A 183 -10.90 12.68 -6.12
CA TYR A 183 -12.08 13.04 -6.90
C TYR A 183 -12.28 12.09 -8.08
N THR A 184 -13.50 11.89 -8.51
CA THR A 184 -13.73 11.39 -9.87
C THR A 184 -13.33 12.46 -10.89
N SER A 185 -12.98 12.08 -12.12
CA SER A 185 -12.58 13.05 -13.15
C SER A 185 -13.66 14.11 -13.43
N SER A 186 -14.94 13.72 -13.36
CA SER A 186 -16.10 14.59 -13.57
C SER A 186 -16.37 15.57 -12.42
N GLU A 187 -15.96 15.22 -11.21
CA GLU A 187 -16.20 16.01 -9.99
C GLU A 187 -14.97 16.82 -9.56
N CYS A 188 -13.82 16.60 -10.19
CA CYS A 188 -12.58 17.25 -9.83
C CYS A 188 -12.66 18.78 -9.94
N PRO A 189 -12.50 19.52 -8.81
CA PRO A 189 -12.58 20.97 -8.83
C PRO A 189 -11.44 21.61 -9.62
N MET A 190 -10.28 20.97 -9.66
CA MET A 190 -9.11 21.43 -10.42
C MET A 190 -9.38 21.34 -11.93
N CYS A 191 -10.04 20.27 -12.42
CA CYS A 191 -10.50 20.19 -13.80
C CYS A 191 -11.53 21.26 -14.12
N LYS A 192 -12.51 21.47 -13.24
CA LYS A 192 -13.57 22.48 -13.41
C LYS A 192 -13.03 23.92 -13.45
N SER A 193 -11.93 24.18 -12.73
CA SER A 193 -11.24 25.49 -12.78
C SER A 193 -10.26 25.63 -13.96
N GLY A 194 -10.13 24.61 -14.82
CA GLY A 194 -9.21 24.63 -15.96
C GLY A 194 -7.74 24.40 -15.59
N GLN A 195 -7.46 23.98 -14.35
CA GLN A 195 -6.09 23.63 -13.94
C GLN A 195 -5.63 22.37 -14.67
N LYS A 196 -4.52 22.47 -15.42
CA LYS A 196 -3.93 21.33 -16.11
C LYS A 196 -3.45 20.27 -15.13
N VAL A 197 -3.45 19.01 -15.58
CA VAL A 197 -2.84 17.89 -14.84
C VAL A 197 -1.32 18.04 -14.88
N ASP A 198 -0.67 17.99 -13.71
CA ASP A 198 0.78 18.08 -13.57
C ASP A 198 1.47 16.79 -14.05
N ALA A 199 0.88 15.64 -13.71
CA ALA A 199 1.43 14.32 -14.07
C ALA A 199 0.37 13.20 -14.01
N LEU A 200 0.63 12.14 -14.77
CA LEU A 200 -0.01 10.83 -14.59
C LEU A 200 0.73 10.07 -13.50
N VAL A 201 -0.01 9.46 -12.56
CA VAL A 201 0.57 8.77 -11.41
C VAL A 201 0.03 7.35 -11.27
N ASN A 202 0.89 6.42 -10.88
CA ASN A 202 0.55 5.04 -10.60
C ASN A 202 1.48 4.46 -9.53
N SER A 203 1.41 3.14 -9.30
CA SER A 203 2.25 2.44 -8.33
C SER A 203 3.75 2.45 -8.64
N PHE A 204 4.17 2.77 -9.85
CA PHE A 204 5.57 2.88 -10.25
C PHE A 204 6.15 4.29 -10.09
N GLY A 205 5.28 5.29 -9.93
CA GLY A 205 5.69 6.68 -9.78
C GLY A 205 4.82 7.64 -10.59
N TYR A 206 5.44 8.67 -11.16
CA TYR A 206 4.75 9.69 -11.97
C TYR A 206 5.42 9.93 -13.31
N SER A 207 4.61 10.34 -14.29
CA SER A 207 5.07 10.84 -15.60
C SER A 207 4.49 12.23 -15.82
N LYS A 208 5.36 13.24 -15.92
CA LYS A 208 4.95 14.63 -16.23
C LYS A 208 4.29 14.69 -17.62
N ILE A 209 3.30 15.58 -17.76
CA ILE A 209 2.60 15.85 -19.02
C ILE A 209 3.11 17.15 -19.61
#